data_bba9f64802e0e3a2081bd9de5c68bf5d
#
_entry.id   bba9f64802e0e3a2081bd9de5c68bf5d
#
_cell.length_a   1.000
_cell.length_b   1.000
_cell.length_c   1.000
_cell.angle_alpha   90.00
_cell.angle_beta   90.00
_cell.angle_gamma   90.00
#
_symmetry.space_group_name_H-M   'P 1'
#
loop_
_entity.id
_entity.type
_entity.pdbx_description
1 polymer ?
#
loop_
_entity_poly.entity_id
_entity_poly.type
_entity_poly.pdbx_seq_one_letter_code
_entity_poly.pdbx_strand_id
1 'polypeptide(L)'
;MLNDEKIMSFVGVSDADKARAFYRDTLGLSLISDDGFALAFGVGGIMLRVTLVNEVRPQPYTVLGWQVKDATATARALAKAGVPPERYSHVPQDDDGIWTSPGGAKIAWFKDPDGNILSIAQM
;
A
#
# COMPACT_ATOMS: atom_id res chain seq x y z
N MET A 1 -23.26 -0.62 15.53
CA MET A 1 -22.47 -1.72 16.12
C MET A 1 -20.98 -1.46 16.02
N LEU A 2 -20.43 -1.31 14.80
CA LEU A 2 -18.98 -1.15 14.62
C LEU A 2 -18.52 0.29 14.33
N ASN A 3 -19.44 1.24 14.25
CA ASN A 3 -19.12 2.61 13.82
C ASN A 3 -18.12 3.31 14.75
N ASP A 4 -18.15 3.00 16.04
CA ASP A 4 -17.29 3.64 17.04
C ASP A 4 -16.06 2.77 17.42
N GLU A 5 -15.88 1.65 16.73
CA GLU A 5 -14.76 0.75 16.95
C GLU A 5 -13.58 1.15 16.03
N LYS A 6 -12.37 0.76 16.45
CA LYS A 6 -11.17 1.03 15.66
C LYS A 6 -11.08 0.07 14.47
N ILE A 7 -10.81 0.62 13.30
CA ILE A 7 -10.52 -0.19 12.12
C ILE A 7 -9.12 -0.80 12.24
N MET A 8 -9.00 -2.05 11.84
CA MET A 8 -7.72 -2.72 11.60
C MET A 8 -7.66 -3.10 10.12
N SER A 9 -6.48 -2.96 9.52
CA SER A 9 -6.24 -3.38 8.15
C SER A 9 -5.40 -4.65 8.11
N PHE A 10 -5.61 -5.47 7.07
CA PHE A 10 -4.91 -6.73 6.90
C PHE A 10 -4.40 -6.87 5.47
N VAL A 11 -3.16 -7.35 5.31
CA VAL A 11 -2.59 -7.69 4.01
C VAL A 11 -1.90 -9.05 4.15
N GLY A 12 -2.18 -9.98 3.24
CA GLY A 12 -1.52 -11.27 3.23
C GLY A 12 -0.19 -11.23 2.48
N VAL A 13 0.86 -11.78 3.08
CA VAL A 13 2.18 -11.88 2.48
C VAL A 13 2.74 -13.29 2.70
N SER A 14 3.67 -13.72 1.84
CA SER A 14 4.23 -15.07 1.89
C SER A 14 5.62 -15.15 2.52
N ASP A 15 6.31 -14.02 2.70
CA ASP A 15 7.69 -13.96 3.18
C ASP A 15 7.85 -12.80 4.16
N ALA A 16 8.11 -13.12 5.42
CA ALA A 16 8.22 -12.10 6.47
C ALA A 16 9.39 -11.14 6.25
N ASP A 17 10.55 -11.65 5.80
CA ASP A 17 11.73 -10.82 5.60
C ASP A 17 11.54 -9.83 4.46
N LYS A 18 10.98 -10.27 3.33
CA LYS A 18 10.65 -9.40 2.20
C LYS A 18 9.58 -8.38 2.58
N ALA A 19 8.57 -8.79 3.32
CA ALA A 19 7.52 -7.89 3.78
C ALA A 19 8.06 -6.83 4.74
N ARG A 20 8.93 -7.22 5.67
CA ARG A 20 9.57 -6.29 6.61
C ARG A 20 10.42 -5.27 5.86
N ALA A 21 11.23 -5.72 4.91
CA ALA A 21 12.06 -4.84 4.10
C ALA A 21 11.21 -3.85 3.30
N PHE A 22 10.09 -4.28 2.77
CA PHE A 22 9.20 -3.42 2.00
C PHE A 22 8.41 -2.47 2.90
N TYR A 23 7.61 -2.98 3.82
CA TYR A 23 6.70 -2.16 4.63
C TYR A 23 7.42 -1.28 5.65
N ARG A 24 8.43 -1.82 6.33
CA ARG A 24 9.20 -1.05 7.31
C ARG A 24 10.25 -0.16 6.64
N ASP A 25 11.11 -0.75 5.81
CA ASP A 25 12.31 -0.05 5.33
C ASP A 25 12.01 0.82 4.11
N THR A 26 11.28 0.32 3.13
CA THR A 26 10.96 1.07 1.90
C THR A 26 9.82 2.05 2.11
N LEU A 27 8.69 1.60 2.67
CA LEU A 27 7.54 2.48 2.92
C LEU A 27 7.68 3.31 4.19
N GLY A 28 8.58 2.96 5.09
CA GLY A 28 8.83 3.72 6.31
C GLY A 28 7.77 3.56 7.39
N LEU A 29 7.02 2.45 7.39
CA LEU A 29 5.98 2.23 8.40
C LEU A 29 6.60 1.79 9.73
N SER A 30 5.97 2.20 10.84
CA SER A 30 6.45 1.89 12.19
C SER A 30 6.05 0.47 12.59
N LEU A 31 7.03 -0.43 12.66
CA LEU A 31 6.81 -1.80 13.13
C LEU A 31 6.61 -1.80 14.65
N ILE A 32 5.46 -2.34 15.09
CA ILE A 32 5.10 -2.43 16.51
C ILE A 32 5.50 -3.79 17.07
N SER A 33 5.19 -4.87 16.35
CA SER A 33 5.47 -6.23 16.82
C SER A 33 5.57 -7.23 15.68
N ASP A 34 6.24 -8.34 15.95
CA ASP A 34 6.34 -9.50 15.08
C ASP A 34 6.11 -10.72 15.97
N ASP A 35 4.97 -11.38 15.81
CA ASP A 35 4.59 -12.53 16.62
C ASP A 35 4.78 -13.88 15.90
N GLY A 36 5.45 -13.88 14.75
CA GLY A 36 5.65 -15.06 13.91
C GLY A 36 4.47 -15.37 12.98
N PHE A 37 3.31 -14.76 13.20
CA PHE A 37 2.12 -14.91 12.35
C PHE A 37 1.87 -13.65 11.51
N ALA A 38 2.22 -12.49 12.04
CA ALA A 38 2.05 -11.22 11.37
C ALA A 38 3.07 -10.19 11.85
N LEU A 39 3.35 -9.22 10.99
CA LEU A 39 4.03 -7.99 11.33
C LEU A 39 2.96 -6.95 11.60
N ALA A 40 2.92 -6.37 12.78
CA ALA A 40 1.96 -5.33 13.13
C ALA A 40 2.61 -3.95 13.01
N PHE A 41 1.97 -3.07 12.25
CA PHE A 41 2.43 -1.69 12.04
C PHE A 41 1.40 -0.70 12.56
N GLY A 42 1.87 0.42 13.10
CA GLY A 42 1.03 1.57 13.42
C GLY A 42 1.11 2.58 12.28
N VAL A 43 -0.01 2.86 11.62
CA VAL A 43 -0.07 3.72 10.45
C VAL A 43 -1.27 4.67 10.57
N GLY A 44 -0.99 5.96 10.76
CA GLY A 44 -2.06 6.98 10.81
C GLY A 44 -3.14 6.69 11.85
N GLY A 45 -2.77 6.12 13.01
CA GLY A 45 -3.73 5.75 14.06
C GLY A 45 -4.45 4.41 13.83
N ILE A 46 -4.10 3.70 12.78
CA ILE A 46 -4.69 2.40 12.43
C ILE A 46 -3.62 1.32 12.59
N MET A 47 -4.02 0.16 13.10
CA MET A 47 -3.15 -1.01 13.09
C MET A 47 -3.27 -1.72 11.74
N LEU A 48 -2.13 -1.88 11.07
CA LEU A 48 -1.99 -2.70 9.87
C LEU A 48 -1.31 -4.02 10.25
N ARG A 49 -1.99 -5.14 10.01
CA ARG A 49 -1.40 -6.46 10.19
C ARG A 49 -1.00 -7.02 8.83
N VAL A 50 0.30 -7.14 8.63
CA VAL A 50 0.88 -7.80 7.45
C VAL A 50 1.03 -9.28 7.83
N THR A 51 0.08 -10.09 7.43
CA THR A 51 -0.14 -11.45 7.92
C THR A 51 0.56 -12.47 7.03
N LEU A 52 1.31 -13.38 7.63
CA LEU A 52 1.94 -14.48 6.91
C LEU A 52 0.89 -15.52 6.51
N VAL A 53 0.85 -15.81 5.22
CA VAL A 53 -0.03 -16.83 4.65
C VAL A 53 0.78 -17.76 3.75
N ASN A 54 0.29 -18.99 3.54
CA ASN A 54 1.01 -19.98 2.73
C ASN A 54 1.04 -19.60 1.26
N GLU A 55 -0.02 -19.00 0.75
CA GLU A 55 -0.15 -18.62 -0.65
C GLU A 55 -0.89 -17.29 -0.75
N VAL A 56 -0.28 -16.34 -1.47
CA VAL A 56 -0.91 -15.05 -1.77
C VAL A 56 -1.50 -15.13 -3.17
N ARG A 57 -2.78 -14.78 -3.29
CA ARG A 57 -3.49 -14.62 -4.57
C ARG A 57 -3.85 -13.16 -4.73
N PRO A 58 -2.99 -12.36 -5.41
CA PRO A 58 -3.24 -10.94 -5.57
C PRO A 58 -4.56 -10.67 -6.30
N GLN A 59 -5.32 -9.72 -5.80
CA GLN A 59 -6.57 -9.30 -6.41
C GLN A 59 -6.32 -8.22 -7.46
N PRO A 60 -7.17 -8.09 -8.49
CA PRO A 60 -7.02 -7.07 -9.53
C PRO A 60 -7.56 -5.70 -9.09
N TYR A 61 -7.38 -5.34 -7.82
CA TYR A 61 -7.83 -4.07 -7.24
C TYR A 61 -7.02 -3.75 -5.99
N THR A 62 -7.10 -2.49 -5.55
CA THR A 62 -6.41 -2.03 -4.33
C THR A 62 -6.93 -2.76 -3.09
N VAL A 63 -6.01 -3.31 -2.31
CA VAL A 63 -6.31 -3.93 -1.02
C VAL A 63 -5.90 -3.07 0.16
N LEU A 64 -5.01 -2.10 -0.06
CA LEU A 64 -4.53 -1.18 0.96
C LEU A 64 -4.16 0.13 0.28
N GLY A 65 -4.58 1.25 0.84
CA GLY A 65 -4.28 2.55 0.27
C GLY A 65 -4.05 3.61 1.33
N TRP A 66 -3.37 4.69 0.93
CA TRP A 66 -3.12 5.85 1.75
C TRP A 66 -3.70 7.09 1.09
N GLN A 67 -4.37 7.92 1.87
CA GLN A 67 -4.66 9.27 1.45
C GLN A 67 -3.43 10.13 1.71
N VAL A 68 -2.92 10.79 0.69
CA VAL A 68 -1.71 11.60 0.76
C VAL A 68 -2.00 13.05 0.40
N LYS A 69 -1.13 13.96 0.82
CA LYS A 69 -1.28 15.38 0.54
C LYS A 69 -0.90 15.73 -0.89
N ASP A 70 0.11 15.05 -1.45
CA ASP A 70 0.65 15.30 -2.77
C ASP A 70 0.98 13.96 -3.43
N ALA A 71 0.07 13.47 -4.27
CA ALA A 71 0.22 12.17 -4.92
C ALA A 71 1.42 12.12 -5.85
N THR A 72 1.70 13.19 -6.60
CA THR A 72 2.84 13.25 -7.52
C THR A 72 4.16 13.14 -6.76
N ALA A 73 4.32 13.93 -5.69
CA ALA A 73 5.53 13.89 -4.88
C ALA A 73 5.72 12.51 -4.23
N THR A 74 4.65 11.91 -3.74
CA THR A 74 4.70 10.58 -3.14
C THR A 74 5.04 9.51 -4.17
N ALA A 75 4.43 9.56 -5.36
CA ALA A 75 4.73 8.61 -6.45
C ALA A 75 6.21 8.71 -6.89
N ARG A 76 6.75 9.92 -6.97
CA ARG A 76 8.16 10.13 -7.29
C ARG A 76 9.09 9.58 -6.21
N ALA A 77 8.74 9.79 -4.94
CA ALA A 77 9.51 9.25 -3.82
C ALA A 77 9.51 7.71 -3.83
N LEU A 78 8.37 7.10 -4.10
CA LEU A 78 8.25 5.65 -4.23
C LEU A 78 9.10 5.11 -5.38
N ALA A 79 9.02 5.74 -6.56
CA ALA A 79 9.83 5.35 -7.72
C ALA A 79 11.32 5.44 -7.42
N LYS A 80 11.76 6.50 -6.75
CA LYS A 80 13.16 6.67 -6.34
C LYS A 80 13.60 5.60 -5.35
N ALA A 81 12.68 5.10 -4.52
CA ALA A 81 12.94 4.03 -3.56
C ALA A 81 12.84 2.63 -4.20
N GLY A 82 12.67 2.54 -5.50
CA GLY A 82 12.60 1.26 -6.22
C GLY A 82 11.19 0.69 -6.35
N VAL A 83 10.15 1.49 -6.09
CA VAL A 83 8.76 1.08 -6.21
C VAL A 83 8.11 1.88 -7.35
N PRO A 84 8.20 1.39 -8.60
CA PRO A 84 7.62 2.09 -9.74
C PRO A 84 6.09 2.01 -9.71
N PRO A 85 5.39 2.97 -10.35
CA PRO A 85 3.95 2.89 -10.48
C PRO A 85 3.54 1.76 -11.41
N GLU A 86 2.40 1.13 -11.12
CA GLU A 86 1.76 0.21 -12.04
C GLU A 86 1.06 0.97 -13.15
N ARG A 87 1.11 0.42 -14.35
CA ARG A 87 0.50 1.02 -15.53
C ARG A 87 -0.60 0.12 -16.07
N TYR A 88 -1.75 0.70 -16.35
CA TYR A 88 -2.92 -0.01 -16.86
C TYR A 88 -3.31 0.58 -18.23
N SER A 89 -3.42 -0.27 -19.24
CA SER A 89 -3.68 0.18 -20.62
C SER A 89 -5.02 0.91 -20.80
N HIS A 90 -5.98 0.65 -19.92
CA HIS A 90 -7.31 1.27 -19.97
C HIS A 90 -7.43 2.52 -19.09
N VAL A 91 -6.34 2.93 -18.44
CA VAL A 91 -6.31 4.09 -17.53
C VAL A 91 -5.32 5.12 -18.08
N PRO A 92 -5.77 6.35 -18.37
CA PRO A 92 -4.85 7.42 -18.78
C PRO A 92 -4.04 7.90 -17.58
N GLN A 93 -2.76 7.58 -17.57
CA GLN A 93 -1.83 7.94 -16.50
C GLN A 93 -0.74 8.86 -17.04
N ASP A 94 -0.34 9.85 -16.24
CA ASP A 94 0.78 10.72 -16.58
C ASP A 94 2.14 10.01 -16.42
N ASP A 95 3.25 10.75 -16.62
CA ASP A 95 4.59 10.18 -16.54
C ASP A 95 4.94 9.64 -15.14
N ASP A 96 4.29 10.13 -14.10
CA ASP A 96 4.47 9.67 -12.72
C ASP A 96 3.51 8.54 -12.34
N GLY A 97 2.69 8.09 -13.27
CA GLY A 97 1.70 7.04 -13.05
C GLY A 97 0.39 7.53 -12.45
N ILE A 98 0.18 8.83 -12.39
CA ILE A 98 -1.01 9.44 -11.78
C ILE A 98 -2.18 9.42 -12.77
N TRP A 99 -3.29 8.90 -12.32
CA TRP A 99 -4.59 9.05 -12.96
C TRP A 99 -5.38 10.12 -12.21
N THR A 100 -5.89 11.10 -12.95
CA THR A 100 -6.79 12.10 -12.37
C THR A 100 -8.22 11.71 -12.68
N SER A 101 -9.01 11.49 -11.62
CA SER A 101 -10.41 11.10 -11.76
C SER A 101 -11.26 12.27 -12.26
N PRO A 102 -12.48 12.01 -12.75
CA PRO A 102 -13.39 13.08 -13.14
C PRO A 102 -13.69 14.08 -12.03
N GLY A 103 -13.66 13.65 -10.78
CA GLY A 103 -13.84 14.51 -9.60
C GLY A 103 -12.58 15.23 -9.14
N GLY A 104 -11.44 15.03 -9.81
CA GLY A 104 -10.19 15.71 -9.50
C GLY A 104 -9.28 14.97 -8.54
N ALA A 105 -9.63 13.77 -8.07
CA ALA A 105 -8.74 12.96 -7.24
C ALA A 105 -7.55 12.46 -8.08
N LYS A 106 -6.37 12.44 -7.47
CA LYS A 106 -5.13 11.94 -8.11
C LYS A 106 -4.73 10.64 -7.46
N ILE A 107 -4.67 9.57 -8.25
CA ILE A 107 -4.45 8.22 -7.77
C ILE A 107 -3.30 7.58 -8.52
N ALA A 108 -2.45 6.83 -7.79
CA ALA A 108 -1.43 5.98 -8.37
C ALA A 108 -1.43 4.62 -7.67
N TRP A 109 -1.03 3.59 -8.40
CA TRP A 109 -0.99 2.21 -7.91
C TRP A 109 0.43 1.69 -7.93
N PHE A 110 0.74 0.81 -7.00
CA PHE A 110 2.02 0.12 -6.93
C PHE A 110 1.81 -1.26 -6.31
N LYS A 111 2.85 -2.09 -6.30
CA LYS A 111 2.74 -3.46 -5.77
C LYS A 111 3.72 -3.69 -4.64
N ASP A 112 3.30 -4.52 -3.68
CA ASP A 112 4.20 -5.08 -2.70
C ASP A 112 4.96 -6.30 -3.30
N PRO A 113 5.91 -6.93 -2.55
CA PRO A 113 6.68 -8.07 -3.07
C PRO A 113 5.83 -9.29 -3.47
N ASP A 114 4.64 -9.47 -2.90
CA ASP A 114 3.72 -10.56 -3.25
C ASP A 114 2.78 -10.20 -4.41
N GLY A 115 2.87 -8.99 -4.94
CA GLY A 115 1.99 -8.53 -6.00
C GLY A 115 0.66 -7.96 -5.54
N ASN A 116 0.47 -7.75 -4.24
CA ASN A 116 -0.71 -7.05 -3.73
C ASN A 116 -0.74 -5.62 -4.30
N ILE A 117 -1.89 -5.20 -4.80
CA ILE A 117 -2.05 -3.84 -5.32
C ILE A 117 -2.32 -2.88 -4.18
N LEU A 118 -1.45 -1.88 -4.06
CA LEU A 118 -1.53 -0.80 -3.10
C LEU A 118 -1.76 0.51 -3.87
N SER A 119 -2.32 1.52 -3.22
CA SER A 119 -2.54 2.80 -3.89
C SER A 119 -2.31 3.99 -2.97
N ILE A 120 -2.05 5.12 -3.60
CA ILE A 120 -2.05 6.44 -2.95
C ILE A 120 -3.09 7.30 -3.65
N ALA A 121 -3.79 8.11 -2.88
CA ALA A 121 -4.84 8.99 -3.38
C ALA A 121 -4.75 10.36 -2.73
N GLN A 122 -4.71 11.39 -3.57
CA GLN A 122 -4.88 12.78 -3.17
C GLN A 122 -6.31 13.16 -3.50
N MET A 123 -7.09 13.31 -2.46
CA MET A 123 -8.52 13.57 -2.60
C MET A 123 -8.83 15.08 -2.67
#